data_379f5b6c0cdd1c7b6029c59c34abd56d
#
_entry.id   379f5b6c0cdd1c7b6029c59c34abd56d
#
_cell.length_a   1.000
_cell.length_b   1.000
_cell.length_c   1.000
_cell.angle_alpha   90.00
_cell.angle_beta   90.00
_cell.angle_gamma   90.00
#
_symmetry.space_group_name_H-M   'P 1'
#
loop_
_entity.id
_entity.type
_entity.pdbx_description
1 polymer ?
#
loop_
_entity_poly.entity_id
_entity_poly.type
_entity_poly.pdbx_seq_one_letter_code
_entity_poly.pdbx_strand_id
1 'polypeptide(L)'
;TIISKKCECFKSNKIGEGTQIFHNTLINSNVKIGKNCIINSGSIIEHDVQISNNCHISTGAIINGGVKIGENTFIGSGAIIKNNIPIGKNCIIGMGVIVKKKIENGKILK
;
A
#
# COMPACT_ATOMS: atom_id res chain seq x y z
N THR A 1 8.61 -3.28 14.04
CA THR A 1 7.45 -2.54 13.48
C THR A 1 7.34 -1.20 14.17
N ILE A 2 7.30 -0.14 13.41
CA ILE A 2 7.17 1.22 13.93
C ILE A 2 5.89 1.83 13.36
N ILE A 3 4.96 2.17 14.24
CA ILE A 3 3.69 2.77 13.84
C ILE A 3 3.57 4.14 14.50
N SER A 4 3.42 5.18 13.69
CA SER A 4 3.22 6.53 14.20
C SER A 4 1.97 6.63 15.08
N LYS A 5 2.06 7.40 16.16
CA LYS A 5 0.90 7.69 17.01
C LYS A 5 -0.17 8.50 16.28
N LYS A 6 0.19 9.14 15.18
CA LYS A 6 -0.73 9.91 14.34
C LYS A 6 -1.33 9.10 13.20
N CYS A 7 -1.16 7.79 13.21
CA CYS A 7 -1.78 6.88 12.26
C CYS A 7 -3.14 6.44 12.81
N GLU A 8 -4.16 6.41 11.96
CA GLU A 8 -5.42 5.75 12.28
C GLU A 8 -5.37 4.33 11.74
N CYS A 9 -5.43 3.36 12.64
CA CYS A 9 -5.26 1.96 12.29
C CYS A 9 -6.24 1.11 13.09
N PHE A 10 -7.00 0.28 12.41
CA PHE A 10 -7.97 -0.60 13.05
C PHE A 10 -7.28 -1.81 13.68
N LYS A 11 -7.82 -2.30 14.81
CA LYS A 11 -7.25 -3.44 15.54
C LYS A 11 -7.28 -4.75 14.75
N SER A 12 -8.19 -4.88 13.80
CA SER A 12 -8.28 -6.07 12.95
C SER A 12 -7.12 -6.23 11.98
N ASN A 13 -6.29 -5.20 11.84
CA ASN A 13 -5.21 -5.19 10.86
C ASN A 13 -4.03 -6.04 11.33
N LYS A 14 -3.38 -6.69 10.36
CA LYS A 14 -2.16 -7.48 10.59
C LYS A 14 -1.00 -6.78 9.90
N ILE A 15 0.02 -6.44 10.67
CA ILE A 15 1.18 -5.70 10.17
C ILE A 15 2.43 -6.48 10.51
N GLY A 16 3.21 -6.85 9.50
CA GLY A 16 4.40 -7.68 9.65
C GLY A 16 5.57 -6.95 10.28
N GLU A 17 6.56 -7.72 10.71
CA GLU A 17 7.77 -7.21 11.34
C GLU A 17 8.54 -6.30 10.39
N GLY A 18 9.15 -5.26 10.94
CA GLY A 18 9.99 -4.33 10.21
C GLY A 18 9.23 -3.31 9.38
N THR A 19 7.92 -3.39 9.33
CA THR A 19 7.09 -2.43 8.61
C THR A 19 7.01 -1.12 9.39
N GLN A 20 7.11 -0.01 8.66
CA GLN A 20 7.04 1.34 9.22
C GLN A 20 5.82 2.05 8.65
N ILE A 21 5.00 2.62 9.55
CA ILE A 21 3.80 3.36 9.19
C ILE A 21 3.94 4.79 9.70
N PHE A 22 3.92 5.73 8.79
CA PHE A 22 4.21 7.12 9.10
C PHE A 22 2.96 7.94 9.42
N HIS A 23 3.17 9.23 9.66
CA HIS A 23 2.14 10.15 10.18
C HIS A 23 0.95 10.29 9.22
N ASN A 24 -0.24 10.43 9.80
CA ASN A 24 -1.47 10.74 9.09
C ASN A 24 -1.86 9.69 8.05
N THR A 25 -1.37 8.48 8.21
CA THR A 25 -1.78 7.34 7.40
C THR A 25 -3.09 6.80 7.95
N LEU A 26 -4.04 6.50 7.07
CA LEU A 26 -5.25 5.79 7.45
C LEU A 26 -5.15 4.36 6.96
N ILE A 27 -5.29 3.40 7.87
CA ILE A 27 -5.35 1.98 7.51
C ILE A 27 -6.70 1.45 7.99
N ASN A 28 -7.60 1.20 7.05
CA ASN A 28 -8.95 0.78 7.33
C ASN A 28 -8.97 -0.67 7.85
N SER A 29 -10.16 -1.25 7.97
CA SER A 29 -10.32 -2.55 8.62
C SER A 29 -9.87 -3.72 7.74
N ASN A 30 -9.44 -4.80 8.40
CA ASN A 30 -9.10 -6.07 7.75
C ASN A 30 -8.01 -5.95 6.69
N VAL A 31 -7.02 -5.09 6.92
CA VAL A 31 -5.87 -4.92 6.05
C VAL A 31 -4.75 -5.85 6.52
N LYS A 32 -4.02 -6.42 5.56
CA LYS A 32 -2.84 -7.25 5.83
C LYS A 32 -1.65 -6.62 5.14
N ILE A 33 -0.64 -6.27 5.92
CA ILE A 33 0.61 -5.70 5.42
C ILE A 33 1.73 -6.64 5.84
N GLY A 34 2.57 -7.00 4.88
CA GLY A 34 3.68 -7.92 5.11
C GLY A 34 4.82 -7.30 5.89
N LYS A 35 5.99 -7.92 5.77
CA LYS A 35 7.22 -7.53 6.46
C LYS A 35 7.99 -6.48 5.67
N ASN A 36 8.70 -5.62 6.39
CA ASN A 36 9.65 -4.67 5.81
C ASN A 36 9.00 -3.74 4.77
N CYS A 37 7.76 -3.36 5.00
CA CYS A 37 7.07 -2.39 4.16
C CYS A 37 7.24 -0.98 4.71
N ILE A 38 7.08 0.00 3.84
CA ILE A 38 7.01 1.40 4.23
C ILE A 38 5.65 1.91 3.76
N ILE A 39 4.84 2.38 4.72
CA ILE A 39 3.56 3.02 4.45
C ILE A 39 3.74 4.49 4.80
N ASN A 40 3.99 5.29 3.78
CA ASN A 40 4.46 6.65 3.98
C ASN A 40 3.32 7.63 4.32
N SER A 41 3.72 8.83 4.71
CA SER A 41 2.83 9.83 5.30
C SER A 41 1.60 10.14 4.46
N GLY A 42 0.44 10.22 5.11
CA GLY A 42 -0.80 10.64 4.47
C GLY A 42 -1.38 9.65 3.48
N SER A 43 -0.79 8.46 3.33
CA SER A 43 -1.39 7.45 2.45
C SER A 43 -2.65 6.87 3.06
N ILE A 44 -3.54 6.38 2.20
CA ILE A 44 -4.81 5.79 2.60
C ILE A 44 -4.85 4.36 2.10
N ILE A 45 -4.97 3.42 3.04
CA ILE A 45 -5.10 2.01 2.75
C ILE A 45 -6.52 1.60 3.16
N GLU A 46 -7.35 1.33 2.18
CA GLU A 46 -8.76 1.03 2.42
C GLU A 46 -8.97 -0.42 2.87
N HIS A 47 -10.23 -0.77 3.17
CA HIS A 47 -10.58 -2.07 3.76
C HIS A 47 -10.18 -3.25 2.86
N ASP A 48 -9.81 -4.36 3.49
CA ASP A 48 -9.51 -5.63 2.81
C ASP A 48 -8.33 -5.58 1.83
N VAL A 49 -7.45 -4.59 1.95
CA VAL A 49 -6.25 -4.51 1.13
C VAL A 49 -5.21 -5.50 1.66
N GLN A 50 -4.47 -6.11 0.75
CA GLN A 50 -3.34 -6.98 1.09
C GLN A 50 -2.08 -6.43 0.43
N ILE A 51 -1.07 -6.15 1.21
CA ILE A 51 0.23 -5.68 0.75
C ILE A 51 1.28 -6.70 1.16
N SER A 52 1.97 -7.27 0.18
CA SER A 52 2.99 -8.28 0.43
C SER A 52 4.29 -7.65 0.96
N ASN A 53 5.31 -8.48 1.18
CA ASN A 53 6.56 -8.03 1.79
C ASN A 53 7.33 -7.03 0.93
N ASN A 54 8.10 -6.19 1.58
CA ASN A 54 9.07 -5.30 0.93
C ASN A 54 8.44 -4.30 -0.04
N CYS A 55 7.23 -3.87 0.23
CA CYS A 55 6.55 -2.86 -0.57
C CYS A 55 6.77 -1.47 0.01
N HIS A 56 6.74 -0.47 -0.85
CA HIS A 56 6.79 0.93 -0.45
C HIS A 56 5.55 1.63 -1.01
N ILE A 57 4.68 2.06 -0.11
CA ILE A 57 3.51 2.87 -0.46
C ILE A 57 3.89 4.31 -0.12
N SER A 58 4.05 5.13 -1.14
CA SER A 58 4.63 6.45 -0.98
C SER A 58 3.60 7.48 -0.50
N THR A 59 4.07 8.68 -0.21
CA THR A 59 3.29 9.76 0.40
C THR A 59 2.00 10.04 -0.36
N GLY A 60 0.88 10.03 0.36
CA GLY A 60 -0.42 10.41 -0.20
C GLY A 60 -1.01 9.43 -1.21
N ALA A 61 -0.43 8.25 -1.38
CA ALA A 61 -1.01 7.24 -2.27
C ALA A 61 -2.33 6.72 -1.70
N ILE A 62 -3.25 6.37 -2.58
CA ILE A 62 -4.57 5.86 -2.18
C ILE A 62 -4.73 4.44 -2.75
N ILE A 63 -4.82 3.47 -1.85
CA ILE A 63 -5.01 2.08 -2.20
C ILE A 63 -6.45 1.72 -1.83
N ASN A 64 -7.31 1.60 -2.83
CA ASN A 64 -8.73 1.37 -2.58
C ASN A 64 -9.03 -0.08 -2.17
N GLY A 65 -10.24 -0.31 -1.71
CA GLY A 65 -10.62 -1.57 -1.07
C GLY A 65 -10.38 -2.81 -1.91
N GLY A 66 -9.93 -3.87 -1.27
CA GLY A 66 -9.75 -5.17 -1.91
C GLY A 66 -8.54 -5.29 -2.84
N VAL A 67 -7.71 -4.26 -2.95
CA VAL A 67 -6.51 -4.29 -3.78
C VAL A 67 -5.48 -5.25 -3.17
N LYS A 68 -4.79 -6.00 -4.03
CA LYS A 68 -3.69 -6.88 -3.63
C LYS A 68 -2.42 -6.41 -4.32
N ILE A 69 -1.37 -6.19 -3.56
CA ILE A 69 -0.08 -5.73 -4.08
C ILE A 69 0.97 -6.79 -3.82
N GLY A 70 1.61 -7.25 -4.88
CA GLY A 70 2.68 -8.24 -4.82
C GLY A 70 3.95 -7.68 -4.21
N GLU A 71 4.83 -8.57 -3.76
CA GLU A 71 6.05 -8.18 -3.06
C GLU A 71 7.00 -7.35 -3.92
N ASN A 72 7.83 -6.57 -3.27
CA ASN A 72 8.85 -5.72 -3.89
C ASN A 72 8.27 -4.68 -4.86
N THR A 73 7.04 -4.24 -4.63
CA THR A 73 6.37 -3.26 -5.49
C THR A 73 6.44 -1.87 -4.85
N PHE A 74 6.67 -0.87 -5.68
CA PHE A 74 6.70 0.54 -5.29
C PHE A 74 5.47 1.26 -5.84
N ILE A 75 4.73 1.91 -4.98
CA ILE A 75 3.57 2.74 -5.35
C ILE A 75 3.94 4.19 -5.09
N GLY A 76 4.05 4.98 -6.15
CA GLY A 76 4.51 6.36 -6.09
C GLY A 76 3.57 7.32 -5.37
N SER A 77 4.11 8.47 -5.01
CA SER A 77 3.36 9.50 -4.29
C SER A 77 2.11 9.92 -5.06
N GLY A 78 0.98 9.99 -4.36
CA GLY A 78 -0.28 10.42 -4.97
C GLY A 78 -0.87 9.47 -6.00
N ALA A 79 -0.29 8.29 -6.19
CA ALA A 79 -0.89 7.29 -7.08
C ALA A 79 -2.20 6.78 -6.49
N ILE A 80 -3.14 6.42 -7.36
CA ILE A 80 -4.45 5.94 -6.95
C ILE A 80 -4.71 4.59 -7.62
N ILE A 81 -4.97 3.57 -6.81
CA ILE A 81 -5.26 2.22 -7.30
C ILE A 81 -6.74 1.96 -7.13
N LYS A 82 -7.43 1.65 -8.23
CA LYS A 82 -8.86 1.35 -8.22
C LYS A 82 -9.12 0.09 -7.38
N ASN A 83 -10.29 0.04 -6.74
CA ASN A 83 -10.66 -1.09 -5.88
C ASN A 83 -10.61 -2.45 -6.61
N ASN A 84 -10.27 -3.47 -5.86
CA ASN A 84 -10.22 -4.87 -6.29
C ASN A 84 -9.23 -5.19 -7.42
N ILE A 85 -8.27 -4.31 -7.66
CA ILE A 85 -7.26 -4.54 -8.71
C ILE A 85 -6.05 -5.26 -8.11
N PRO A 86 -5.57 -6.35 -8.74
CA PRO A 86 -4.31 -6.95 -8.37
C PRO A 86 -3.14 -6.25 -9.06
N ILE A 87 -2.12 -5.94 -8.27
CA ILE A 87 -0.84 -5.41 -8.73
C ILE A 87 0.21 -6.51 -8.52
N GLY A 88 0.98 -6.81 -9.53
CA GLY A 88 1.95 -7.89 -9.47
C GLY A 88 3.17 -7.59 -8.60
N LYS A 89 4.14 -8.50 -8.65
CA LYS A 89 5.42 -8.37 -7.95
C LYS A 89 6.37 -7.52 -8.75
N ASN A 90 7.30 -6.86 -8.06
CA ASN A 90 8.38 -6.11 -8.70
C ASN A 90 7.88 -5.03 -9.66
N CYS A 91 6.75 -4.42 -9.34
CA CYS A 91 6.17 -3.35 -10.14
C CYS A 91 6.60 -1.99 -9.61
N ILE A 92 6.60 -1.01 -10.50
CA ILE A 92 6.79 0.39 -10.14
C ILE A 92 5.62 1.18 -10.72
N ILE A 93 4.83 1.78 -9.83
CA ILE A 93 3.75 2.68 -10.21
C ILE A 93 4.24 4.09 -9.92
N GLY A 94 4.38 4.90 -10.95
CA GLY A 94 4.91 6.25 -10.82
C GLY A 94 3.99 7.19 -10.03
N MET A 95 4.53 8.32 -9.61
CA MET A 95 3.74 9.31 -8.86
C MET A 95 2.56 9.79 -9.68
N GLY A 96 1.42 9.98 -9.01
CA GLY A 96 0.21 10.52 -9.62
C GLY A 96 -0.47 9.62 -10.64
N VAL A 97 0.02 8.41 -10.85
CA VAL A 97 -0.58 7.46 -11.80
C VAL A 97 -1.90 6.92 -11.25
N ILE A 98 -2.92 6.86 -12.09
CA ILE A 98 -4.20 6.25 -11.74
C ILE A 98 -4.26 4.87 -12.39
N VAL A 99 -4.29 3.83 -11.57
CA VAL A 99 -4.32 2.44 -12.03
C VAL A 99 -5.75 1.94 -12.05
N LYS A 100 -6.24 1.57 -13.22
CA LYS A 100 -7.61 1.11 -13.42
C LYS A 100 -7.72 -0.34 -13.85
N LYS A 101 -6.60 -1.00 -14.11
CA LYS A 101 -6.54 -2.37 -14.62
C LYS A 101 -5.47 -3.16 -13.88
N LYS A 102 -5.61 -4.47 -13.87
CA LYS A 102 -4.60 -5.40 -13.37
C LYS A 102 -3.21 -5.05 -13.93
N ILE A 103 -2.21 -5.10 -13.07
CA ILE A 103 -0.82 -4.86 -13.45
C ILE A 103 -0.04 -6.17 -13.28
N GLU A 104 0.56 -6.62 -14.37
CA GLU A 104 1.36 -7.84 -14.37
C GLU A 104 2.70 -7.63 -13.66
N ASN A 105 3.36 -8.74 -13.28
CA ASN A 105 4.65 -8.70 -12.61
C ASN A 105 5.68 -7.93 -13.43
N GLY A 106 6.50 -7.14 -12.78
CA GLY A 106 7.61 -6.43 -13.38
C GLY A 106 7.25 -5.21 -14.21
N LYS A 107 6.00 -4.79 -14.22
CA LYS A 107 5.57 -3.61 -14.99
C LYS A 107 5.98 -2.31 -14.34
N ILE A 108 6.33 -1.35 -15.18
CA ILE A 108 6.63 0.02 -14.77
C ILE A 108 5.61 0.94 -15.45
N LEU A 109 4.78 1.60 -14.65
CA LEU A 109 3.84 2.62 -15.12
C LEU A 109 4.31 3.99 -14.67
N LYS A 110 4.40 4.89 -15.61
CA LYS A 110 4.82 6.27 -15.29
C LYS A 110 3.74 7.26 -15.65
#